data_483c54fd8a3193950c4b12d4fec98116
#
_entry.id   483c54fd8a3193950c4b12d4fec98116
#
_cell.length_a   1.000
_cell.length_b   1.000
_cell.length_c   1.000
_cell.angle_alpha   90.00
_cell.angle_beta   90.00
_cell.angle_gamma   90.00
#
_symmetry.space_group_name_H-M   'P 1'
#
loop_
_entity.id
_entity.type
_entity.pdbx_description
1 polymer ?
#
loop_
_entity_poly.entity_id
_entity_poly.type
_entity_poly.pdbx_seq_one_letter_code
_entity_poly.pdbx_strand_id
1 'polypeptide(L)'
;MADDFYSGTVSAACGGTTTVIPFACQQKGESLRAAVEDYHRRVGDKPVIDYAFHLIVTDPTPDVLQRELPALIAEGYTSFKIYMTYDALKLGDREILETLSVARREGAMVMLHAENSDCIAWLTERLLAAGLDAPRYHATSRPMLVEREATHRAIALAELVDVPILIVHVSGRDAVEQIRWAQSKGLKVYAETCPQYLFLTAASLGCDDSFEGAKCICSPPPRDPANQQVIWDGLENGSFEVFSSDHAPFRYEGHDGKKAHGESPTFEQVANGIPGIETRMALLWSEGVRKGRITPQSFVALTSTNAAKMYGLYPRKGSVAIGADADLVIWNEGEPVRITNEMLHHNVDYTPYEGMQLSAWPAITLARGEVVWDGEPRGAAGRGKFLPCQKPAPAQTRRRPHELPL
;
A
#
# COMPACT_ATOMS: atom_id res chain seq x y z
N MET A 1 -0.18 -9.24 -12.79
CA MET A 1 0.57 -9.50 -11.54
C MET A 1 0.81 -10.99 -11.43
N ALA A 2 1.99 -11.40 -10.95
CA ALA A 2 2.42 -12.80 -10.92
C ALA A 2 1.77 -13.61 -9.79
N ASP A 3 1.52 -12.98 -8.64
CA ASP A 3 0.83 -13.64 -7.54
C ASP A 3 -0.68 -13.63 -7.74
N ASP A 4 -1.29 -14.75 -7.41
CA ASP A 4 -2.72 -14.86 -7.19
C ASP A 4 -3.04 -14.86 -5.68
N PHE A 5 -4.30 -15.12 -5.31
CA PHE A 5 -4.69 -15.13 -3.90
C PHE A 5 -4.15 -16.33 -3.10
N TYR A 6 -3.65 -17.38 -3.75
CA TYR A 6 -2.94 -18.45 -3.07
C TYR A 6 -1.49 -18.05 -2.80
N SER A 7 -0.70 -17.81 -3.85
CA SER A 7 0.73 -17.51 -3.70
C SER A 7 0.98 -16.23 -2.89
N GLY A 8 0.21 -15.17 -3.14
CA GLY A 8 0.34 -13.92 -2.38
C GLY A 8 0.01 -14.08 -0.90
N THR A 9 -0.99 -14.91 -0.53
CA THR A 9 -1.30 -15.16 0.89
C THR A 9 -0.36 -16.15 1.56
N VAL A 10 0.23 -17.09 0.82
CA VAL A 10 1.34 -17.93 1.30
C VAL A 10 2.55 -17.05 1.61
N SER A 11 2.98 -16.23 0.66
CA SER A 11 4.10 -15.29 0.84
C SER A 11 3.87 -14.35 2.04
N ALA A 12 2.65 -13.83 2.18
CA ALA A 12 2.25 -13.02 3.35
C ALA A 12 2.42 -13.77 4.67
N ALA A 13 1.94 -15.03 4.74
CA ALA A 13 2.04 -15.88 5.94
C ALA A 13 3.50 -16.18 6.30
N CYS A 14 4.35 -16.51 5.32
CA CYS A 14 5.78 -16.74 5.51
C CYS A 14 6.51 -15.49 6.04
N GLY A 15 6.04 -14.30 5.66
CA GLY A 15 6.53 -13.01 6.17
C GLY A 15 5.90 -12.56 7.49
N GLY A 16 5.05 -13.37 8.15
CA GLY A 16 4.42 -13.03 9.43
C GLY A 16 3.12 -12.23 9.32
N THR A 17 2.55 -12.10 8.13
CA THR A 17 1.26 -11.41 7.92
C THR A 17 0.12 -12.42 7.98
N THR A 18 -0.93 -12.12 8.75
CA THR A 18 -2.06 -13.04 9.02
C THR A 18 -3.38 -12.57 8.42
N THR A 19 -3.43 -11.33 7.94
CA THR A 19 -4.59 -10.75 7.25
C THR A 19 -4.11 -9.79 6.19
N VAL A 20 -4.67 -9.87 4.99
CA VAL A 20 -4.37 -8.97 3.86
C VAL A 20 -5.62 -8.22 3.41
N ILE A 21 -5.46 -7.00 2.93
CA ILE A 21 -6.54 -6.19 2.37
C ILE A 21 -6.12 -5.72 0.95
N PRO A 22 -6.20 -6.60 -0.05
CA PRO A 22 -5.90 -6.23 -1.43
C PRO A 22 -6.97 -5.32 -2.03
N PHE A 23 -6.68 -4.78 -3.21
CA PHE A 23 -7.53 -3.84 -3.90
C PHE A 23 -8.43 -4.53 -4.93
N ALA A 24 -9.76 -4.35 -4.82
CA ALA A 24 -10.72 -4.65 -5.87
C ALA A 24 -10.87 -3.42 -6.77
N CYS A 25 -10.33 -3.51 -7.99
CA CYS A 25 -10.20 -2.38 -8.90
C CYS A 25 -11.36 -2.35 -9.91
N GLN A 26 -12.17 -1.27 -9.85
CA GLN A 26 -13.15 -0.93 -10.87
C GLN A 26 -12.44 -0.51 -12.17
N GLN A 27 -12.95 -0.91 -13.32
CA GLN A 27 -12.55 -0.34 -14.60
C GLN A 27 -13.52 0.78 -15.00
N LYS A 28 -13.03 1.79 -15.76
CA LYS A 28 -13.94 2.84 -16.28
C LYS A 28 -15.07 2.22 -17.13
N GLY A 29 -16.30 2.64 -16.87
CA GLY A 29 -17.50 2.08 -17.48
C GLY A 29 -18.03 0.80 -16.83
N GLU A 30 -17.38 0.29 -15.79
CA GLU A 30 -17.80 -0.90 -15.06
C GLU A 30 -18.57 -0.53 -13.79
N SER A 31 -19.55 -1.37 -13.40
CA SER A 31 -20.17 -1.31 -12.08
C SER A 31 -19.14 -1.63 -11.01
N LEU A 32 -19.08 -0.82 -9.93
CA LEU A 32 -18.21 -1.08 -8.80
C LEU A 32 -18.55 -2.40 -8.10
N ARG A 33 -19.86 -2.75 -8.06
CA ARG A 33 -20.33 -4.03 -7.53
C ARG A 33 -19.84 -5.20 -8.38
N ALA A 34 -19.91 -5.09 -9.71
CA ALA A 34 -19.42 -6.13 -10.61
C ALA A 34 -17.92 -6.38 -10.42
N ALA A 35 -17.14 -5.31 -10.20
CA ALA A 35 -15.72 -5.44 -9.88
C ALA A 35 -15.50 -6.23 -8.57
N VAL A 36 -16.24 -5.93 -7.50
CA VAL A 36 -16.16 -6.66 -6.22
C VAL A 36 -16.52 -8.14 -6.40
N GLU A 37 -17.60 -8.44 -7.12
CA GLU A 37 -18.02 -9.82 -7.41
C GLU A 37 -16.97 -10.59 -8.22
N ASP A 38 -16.30 -9.93 -9.18
CA ASP A 38 -15.20 -10.52 -9.93
C ASP A 38 -14.01 -10.87 -9.03
N TYR A 39 -13.65 -9.96 -8.12
CA TYR A 39 -12.56 -10.25 -7.18
C TYR A 39 -12.90 -11.40 -6.23
N HIS A 40 -14.13 -11.53 -5.76
CA HIS A 40 -14.56 -12.71 -5.00
C HIS A 40 -14.48 -14.01 -5.81
N ARG A 41 -14.82 -13.98 -7.11
CA ARG A 41 -14.61 -15.15 -7.99
C ARG A 41 -13.14 -15.52 -8.15
N ARG A 42 -12.24 -14.53 -8.29
CA ARG A 42 -10.78 -14.76 -8.38
C ARG A 42 -10.21 -15.31 -7.10
N VAL A 43 -10.72 -14.90 -5.95
CA VAL A 43 -10.35 -15.44 -4.64
C VAL A 43 -10.68 -16.92 -4.56
N GLY A 44 -11.94 -17.30 -4.80
CA GLY A 44 -12.39 -18.69 -4.68
C GLY A 44 -11.93 -19.32 -3.35
N ASP A 45 -11.45 -20.55 -3.42
CA ASP A 45 -10.91 -21.29 -2.27
C ASP A 45 -9.38 -21.25 -2.22
N LYS A 46 -8.76 -20.09 -2.50
CA LYS A 46 -7.30 -19.95 -2.59
C LYS A 46 -6.63 -19.44 -1.32
N PRO A 47 -7.14 -18.42 -0.60
CA PRO A 47 -6.37 -17.78 0.48
C PRO A 47 -6.06 -18.73 1.63
N VAL A 48 -4.82 -18.66 2.15
CA VAL A 48 -4.38 -19.40 3.34
C VAL A 48 -4.53 -18.58 4.62
N ILE A 49 -4.67 -17.26 4.51
CA ILE A 49 -4.93 -16.33 5.63
C ILE A 49 -6.17 -15.48 5.33
N ASP A 50 -6.68 -14.79 6.34
CA ASP A 50 -7.88 -13.99 6.21
C ASP A 50 -7.65 -12.77 5.31
N TYR A 51 -8.74 -12.27 4.70
CA TYR A 51 -8.66 -11.13 3.79
C TYR A 51 -9.91 -10.25 3.88
N ALA A 52 -9.74 -8.99 3.51
CA ALA A 52 -10.79 -8.05 3.18
C ALA A 52 -10.47 -7.40 1.83
N PHE A 53 -11.23 -6.39 1.42
CA PHE A 53 -10.92 -5.61 0.21
C PHE A 53 -10.96 -4.11 0.48
N HIS A 54 -9.96 -3.40 -0.04
CA HIS A 54 -10.10 -2.00 -0.40
C HIS A 54 -10.70 -1.90 -1.79
N LEU A 55 -11.65 -1.01 -2.00
CA LEU A 55 -12.16 -0.75 -3.34
C LEU A 55 -11.29 0.30 -4.04
N ILE A 56 -11.08 0.19 -5.35
CA ILE A 56 -10.56 1.31 -6.15
C ILE A 56 -11.73 1.88 -6.96
N VAL A 57 -12.03 3.16 -6.74
CA VAL A 57 -13.06 3.90 -7.46
C VAL A 57 -12.40 4.70 -8.57
N THR A 58 -12.70 4.35 -9.82
CA THR A 58 -12.12 4.99 -11.02
C THR A 58 -13.15 5.69 -11.89
N ASP A 59 -14.44 5.37 -11.69
CA ASP A 59 -15.56 5.91 -12.43
C ASP A 59 -16.73 6.23 -11.48
N PRO A 60 -16.68 7.37 -10.76
CA PRO A 60 -17.67 7.75 -9.77
C PRO A 60 -18.94 8.32 -10.42
N THR A 61 -19.62 7.51 -11.22
CA THR A 61 -20.92 7.87 -11.82
C THR A 61 -21.97 8.17 -10.74
N PRO A 62 -23.05 8.88 -11.07
CA PRO A 62 -24.14 9.09 -10.11
C PRO A 62 -24.67 7.79 -9.50
N ASP A 63 -24.73 6.71 -10.27
CA ASP A 63 -25.15 5.41 -9.79
C ASP A 63 -24.16 4.79 -8.80
N VAL A 64 -22.87 4.84 -9.10
CA VAL A 64 -21.82 4.39 -8.19
C VAL A 64 -21.87 5.16 -6.87
N LEU A 65 -21.95 6.50 -6.91
CA LEU A 65 -21.90 7.35 -5.73
C LEU A 65 -23.18 7.31 -4.89
N GLN A 66 -24.35 7.11 -5.50
CA GLN A 66 -25.62 7.19 -4.79
C GLN A 66 -26.17 5.82 -4.37
N ARG A 67 -25.78 4.75 -5.04
CA ARG A 67 -26.32 3.40 -4.79
C ARG A 67 -25.26 2.36 -4.48
N GLU A 68 -24.28 2.15 -5.38
CA GLU A 68 -23.34 1.03 -5.24
C GLU A 68 -22.35 1.22 -4.11
N LEU A 69 -21.65 2.35 -4.06
CA LEU A 69 -20.64 2.60 -3.01
C LEU A 69 -21.26 2.64 -1.61
N PRO A 70 -22.40 3.33 -1.35
CA PRO A 70 -23.08 3.25 -0.05
C PRO A 70 -23.49 1.84 0.34
N ALA A 71 -24.03 1.04 -0.59
CA ALA A 71 -24.43 -0.33 -0.32
C ALA A 71 -23.20 -1.21 0.03
N LEU A 72 -22.10 -1.09 -0.73
CA LEU A 72 -20.87 -1.83 -0.46
C LEU A 72 -20.24 -1.43 0.88
N ILE A 73 -20.25 -0.15 1.26
CA ILE A 73 -19.81 0.29 2.58
C ILE A 73 -20.66 -0.35 3.68
N ALA A 74 -21.97 -0.43 3.51
CA ALA A 74 -22.88 -1.09 4.47
C ALA A 74 -22.63 -2.60 4.56
N GLU A 75 -22.16 -3.24 3.49
CA GLU A 75 -21.77 -4.65 3.43
C GLU A 75 -20.38 -4.95 4.02
N GLY A 76 -19.63 -3.91 4.41
CA GLY A 76 -18.32 -4.07 5.07
C GLY A 76 -17.10 -3.73 4.20
N TYR A 77 -17.27 -3.10 3.04
CA TYR A 77 -16.17 -2.54 2.24
C TYR A 77 -15.95 -1.07 2.65
N THR A 78 -15.45 -0.85 3.85
CA THR A 78 -15.44 0.46 4.52
C THR A 78 -14.23 1.32 4.22
N SER A 79 -13.38 0.91 3.29
CA SER A 79 -12.24 1.68 2.81
C SER A 79 -12.09 1.58 1.31
N PHE A 80 -11.75 2.69 0.67
CA PHE A 80 -11.52 2.72 -0.78
C PHE A 80 -10.43 3.69 -1.17
N LYS A 81 -9.82 3.42 -2.32
CA LYS A 81 -8.68 4.17 -2.87
C LYS A 81 -9.11 4.94 -4.11
N ILE A 82 -8.61 6.15 -4.22
CA ILE A 82 -8.70 7.01 -5.41
C ILE A 82 -7.30 7.44 -5.82
N TYR A 83 -7.14 7.78 -7.08
CA TYR A 83 -5.87 8.13 -7.69
C TYR A 83 -5.91 9.55 -8.26
N MET A 84 -4.81 10.27 -8.12
CA MET A 84 -4.58 11.59 -8.73
C MET A 84 -3.64 11.50 -9.93
N THR A 85 -3.17 10.31 -10.28
CA THR A 85 -2.35 9.99 -11.45
C THR A 85 -2.81 8.69 -12.10
N TYR A 86 -2.22 8.30 -13.23
CA TYR A 86 -2.61 7.20 -14.13
C TYR A 86 -3.92 7.45 -14.86
N ASP A 87 -3.87 7.61 -16.18
CA ASP A 87 -5.03 7.98 -17.02
C ASP A 87 -6.22 7.02 -16.90
N ALA A 88 -5.93 5.72 -16.70
CA ALA A 88 -6.98 4.71 -16.49
C ALA A 88 -7.66 4.82 -15.12
N LEU A 89 -7.02 5.44 -14.11
CA LEU A 89 -7.46 5.40 -12.71
C LEU A 89 -7.78 6.77 -12.12
N LYS A 90 -7.14 7.85 -12.63
CA LYS A 90 -7.22 9.18 -12.02
C LYS A 90 -8.61 9.78 -12.04
N LEU A 91 -8.90 10.51 -10.97
CA LEU A 91 -10.08 11.35 -10.81
C LEU A 91 -9.69 12.83 -10.85
N GLY A 92 -10.56 13.67 -11.40
CA GLY A 92 -10.47 15.13 -11.29
C GLY A 92 -10.92 15.61 -9.91
N ASP A 93 -10.58 16.85 -9.55
CA ASP A 93 -10.88 17.42 -8.22
C ASP A 93 -12.37 17.37 -7.89
N ARG A 94 -13.26 17.59 -8.87
CA ARG A 94 -14.71 17.49 -8.65
C ARG A 94 -15.12 16.05 -8.32
N GLU A 95 -14.64 15.07 -9.05
CA GLU A 95 -14.92 13.65 -8.81
C GLU A 95 -14.38 13.20 -7.44
N ILE A 96 -13.20 13.71 -7.06
CA ILE A 96 -12.62 13.51 -5.73
C ILE A 96 -13.56 14.06 -4.66
N LEU A 97 -14.03 15.31 -4.77
CA LEU A 97 -14.93 15.93 -3.80
C LEU A 97 -16.25 15.16 -3.65
N GLU A 98 -16.86 14.75 -4.76
CA GLU A 98 -18.10 13.95 -4.73
C GLU A 98 -17.87 12.59 -4.03
N THR A 99 -16.73 11.94 -4.30
CA THR A 99 -16.37 10.65 -3.68
C THR A 99 -16.06 10.82 -2.18
N LEU A 100 -15.34 11.89 -1.81
CA LEU A 100 -15.08 12.23 -0.40
C LEU A 100 -16.37 12.55 0.36
N SER A 101 -17.36 13.18 -0.29
CA SER A 101 -18.66 13.47 0.31
C SER A 101 -19.43 12.20 0.65
N VAL A 102 -19.37 11.16 -0.21
CA VAL A 102 -19.92 9.84 0.10
C VAL A 102 -19.19 9.22 1.30
N ALA A 103 -17.86 9.27 1.31
CA ALA A 103 -17.07 8.73 2.43
C ALA A 103 -17.45 9.38 3.77
N ARG A 104 -17.62 10.70 3.78
CA ARG A 104 -18.09 11.43 4.96
C ARG A 104 -19.45 10.96 5.43
N ARG A 105 -20.41 10.89 4.51
CA ARG A 105 -21.80 10.51 4.81
C ARG A 105 -21.89 9.09 5.35
N GLU A 106 -21.21 8.16 4.72
CA GLU A 106 -21.27 6.73 5.07
C GLU A 106 -20.28 6.33 6.18
N GLY A 107 -19.29 7.17 6.47
CA GLY A 107 -18.26 6.89 7.48
C GLY A 107 -17.22 5.88 6.99
N ALA A 108 -16.67 6.09 5.79
CA ALA A 108 -15.62 5.26 5.20
C ALA A 108 -14.25 5.96 5.27
N MET A 109 -13.17 5.18 5.12
CA MET A 109 -11.79 5.67 5.00
C MET A 109 -11.42 5.81 3.53
N VAL A 110 -10.89 6.98 3.16
CA VAL A 110 -10.40 7.22 1.80
C VAL A 110 -8.89 7.20 1.76
N MET A 111 -8.35 6.40 0.87
CA MET A 111 -6.91 6.27 0.59
C MET A 111 -6.59 7.02 -0.70
N LEU A 112 -5.50 7.79 -0.75
CA LEU A 112 -5.14 8.56 -1.93
C LEU A 112 -3.72 8.25 -2.40
N HIS A 113 -3.61 7.87 -3.68
CA HIS A 113 -2.34 7.95 -4.40
C HIS A 113 -2.17 9.38 -4.90
N ALA A 114 -1.27 10.13 -4.27
CA ALA A 114 -1.13 11.56 -4.45
C ALA A 114 0.14 11.90 -5.25
N GLU A 115 0.04 11.87 -6.57
CA GLU A 115 1.04 12.41 -7.52
C GLU A 115 0.32 13.22 -8.60
N ASN A 116 0.91 14.35 -9.03
CA ASN A 116 0.33 15.21 -10.05
C ASN A 116 0.52 14.63 -11.46
N SER A 117 -0.59 14.18 -12.06
CA SER A 117 -0.61 13.52 -13.37
C SER A 117 -0.06 14.38 -14.49
N ASP A 118 -0.45 15.66 -14.55
CA ASP A 118 -0.09 16.54 -15.68
C ASP A 118 1.40 16.89 -15.65
N CYS A 119 1.95 17.11 -14.45
CA CYS A 119 3.39 17.31 -14.28
C CYS A 119 4.20 16.09 -14.68
N ILE A 120 3.74 14.90 -14.31
CA ILE A 120 4.40 13.63 -14.68
C ILE A 120 4.35 13.42 -16.19
N ALA A 121 3.19 13.60 -16.82
CA ALA A 121 3.04 13.46 -18.26
C ALA A 121 3.97 14.43 -19.02
N TRP A 122 3.97 15.71 -18.61
CA TRP A 122 4.82 16.72 -19.21
C TRP A 122 6.32 16.41 -19.09
N LEU A 123 6.78 15.91 -17.94
CA LEU A 123 8.18 15.51 -17.74
C LEU A 123 8.52 14.26 -18.55
N THR A 124 7.65 13.26 -18.55
CA THR A 124 7.82 12.01 -19.31
C THR A 124 7.97 12.28 -20.80
N GLU A 125 7.10 13.08 -21.41
CA GLU A 125 7.18 13.48 -22.82
C GLU A 125 8.53 14.12 -23.16
N ARG A 126 9.03 14.98 -22.30
CA ARG A 126 10.32 15.67 -22.52
C ARG A 126 11.52 14.76 -22.39
N LEU A 127 11.49 13.85 -21.42
CA LEU A 127 12.55 12.85 -21.23
C LEU A 127 12.62 11.93 -22.46
N LEU A 128 11.48 11.38 -22.88
CA LEU A 128 11.42 10.50 -24.04
C LEU A 128 11.83 11.23 -25.35
N ALA A 129 11.40 12.48 -25.54
CA ALA A 129 11.80 13.29 -26.68
C ALA A 129 13.32 13.59 -26.71
N ALA A 130 13.97 13.56 -25.55
CA ALA A 130 15.43 13.71 -25.43
C ALA A 130 16.20 12.37 -25.51
N GLY A 131 15.51 11.24 -25.74
CA GLY A 131 16.11 9.90 -25.76
C GLY A 131 16.50 9.38 -24.37
N LEU A 132 15.93 9.95 -23.31
CA LEU A 132 16.17 9.59 -21.91
C LEU A 132 15.09 8.62 -21.44
N ASP A 133 15.21 7.35 -21.81
CA ASP A 133 14.16 6.34 -21.72
C ASP A 133 14.47 5.16 -20.76
N ALA A 134 15.71 5.08 -20.25
CA ALA A 134 16.14 4.02 -19.34
C ALA A 134 15.43 4.08 -17.97
N PRO A 135 15.37 2.96 -17.20
CA PRO A 135 14.70 2.87 -15.90
C PRO A 135 15.03 3.98 -14.90
N ARG A 136 16.28 4.47 -14.88
CA ARG A 136 16.72 5.56 -13.97
C ARG A 136 15.94 6.85 -14.15
N TYR A 137 15.40 7.12 -15.33
CA TYR A 137 14.63 8.33 -15.60
C TYR A 137 13.20 8.29 -15.05
N HIS A 138 12.75 7.14 -14.55
CA HIS A 138 11.48 7.05 -13.84
C HIS A 138 11.41 7.99 -12.63
N ALA A 139 12.48 8.06 -11.82
CA ALA A 139 12.54 9.01 -10.70
C ALA A 139 12.58 10.47 -11.17
N THR A 140 13.21 10.76 -12.31
CA THR A 140 13.28 12.09 -12.89
C THR A 140 11.91 12.57 -13.39
N SER A 141 11.10 11.67 -13.96
CA SER A 141 9.73 11.99 -14.39
C SER A 141 8.76 12.21 -13.21
N ARG A 142 9.11 11.78 -12.00
CA ARG A 142 8.31 11.84 -10.78
C ARG A 142 9.07 12.46 -9.60
N PRO A 143 9.53 13.73 -9.73
CA PRO A 143 10.24 14.41 -8.65
C PRO A 143 9.34 14.56 -7.42
N MET A 144 9.92 14.73 -6.23
CA MET A 144 9.16 14.91 -4.98
C MET A 144 8.14 16.05 -5.04
N LEU A 145 8.38 17.05 -5.88
CA LEU A 145 7.46 18.17 -6.11
C LEU A 145 6.06 17.70 -6.57
N VAL A 146 5.98 16.67 -7.42
CA VAL A 146 4.68 16.20 -7.95
C VAL A 146 3.88 15.45 -6.88
N GLU A 147 4.56 14.77 -5.97
CA GLU A 147 3.94 14.15 -4.80
C GLU A 147 3.52 15.20 -3.76
N ARG A 148 4.37 16.20 -3.50
CA ARG A 148 4.07 17.32 -2.58
C ARG A 148 2.83 18.09 -3.01
N GLU A 149 2.74 18.50 -4.26
CA GLU A 149 1.60 19.26 -4.78
C GLU A 149 0.31 18.47 -4.63
N ALA A 150 0.31 17.22 -5.08
CA ALA A 150 -0.88 16.37 -5.02
C ALA A 150 -1.27 16.04 -3.57
N THR A 151 -0.30 15.81 -2.68
CA THR A 151 -0.56 15.62 -1.24
C THR A 151 -1.22 16.85 -0.62
N HIS A 152 -0.68 18.06 -0.90
CA HIS A 152 -1.28 19.29 -0.39
C HIS A 152 -2.70 19.51 -0.93
N ARG A 153 -2.93 19.26 -2.21
CA ARG A 153 -4.24 19.37 -2.85
C ARG A 153 -5.23 18.37 -2.28
N ALA A 154 -4.82 17.10 -2.09
CA ALA A 154 -5.64 16.07 -1.43
C ALA A 154 -6.07 16.49 -0.01
N ILE A 155 -5.13 17.06 0.77
CA ILE A 155 -5.41 17.59 2.11
C ILE A 155 -6.43 18.73 2.05
N ALA A 156 -6.27 19.68 1.13
CA ALA A 156 -7.20 20.82 0.98
C ALA A 156 -8.63 20.35 0.60
N LEU A 157 -8.74 19.38 -0.32
CA LEU A 157 -10.03 18.81 -0.70
C LEU A 157 -10.69 18.05 0.45
N ALA A 158 -9.91 17.27 1.22
CA ALA A 158 -10.40 16.57 2.40
C ALA A 158 -10.80 17.51 3.54
N GLU A 159 -10.07 18.60 3.76
CA GLU A 159 -10.40 19.63 4.73
C GLU A 159 -11.73 20.31 4.37
N LEU A 160 -11.95 20.65 3.09
CA LEU A 160 -13.19 21.24 2.62
C LEU A 160 -14.41 20.36 2.92
N VAL A 161 -14.28 19.06 2.72
CA VAL A 161 -15.35 18.06 2.96
C VAL A 161 -15.43 17.68 4.43
N ASP A 162 -14.41 17.92 5.26
CA ASP A 162 -14.26 17.45 6.65
C ASP A 162 -14.31 15.91 6.77
N VAL A 163 -13.48 15.21 5.98
CA VAL A 163 -13.41 13.76 5.95
C VAL A 163 -12.00 13.28 6.26
N PRO A 164 -11.82 12.15 6.98
CA PRO A 164 -10.50 11.55 7.16
C PRO A 164 -9.96 10.97 5.86
N ILE A 165 -8.67 11.18 5.62
CA ILE A 165 -7.95 10.60 4.50
C ILE A 165 -6.65 9.93 4.94
N LEU A 166 -6.22 8.93 4.18
CA LEU A 166 -4.91 8.29 4.29
C LEU A 166 -4.10 8.54 3.01
N ILE A 167 -2.99 9.23 3.12
CA ILE A 167 -2.01 9.34 2.02
C ILE A 167 -1.17 8.07 2.05
N VAL A 168 -1.28 7.25 1.00
CA VAL A 168 -0.61 5.95 0.92
C VAL A 168 0.82 6.08 0.41
N HIS A 169 1.70 5.11 0.74
CA HIS A 169 3.06 4.95 0.22
C HIS A 169 3.86 6.25 0.10
N VAL A 170 3.82 7.09 1.11
CA VAL A 170 4.57 8.37 1.17
C VAL A 170 6.06 8.10 1.05
N SER A 171 6.72 8.79 0.11
CA SER A 171 8.06 8.43 -0.33
C SER A 171 9.19 9.33 0.19
N GLY A 172 8.91 10.55 0.63
CA GLY A 172 9.97 11.47 1.00
C GLY A 172 9.52 12.74 1.74
N ARG A 173 10.52 13.58 2.04
CA ARG A 173 10.41 14.79 2.86
C ARG A 173 9.25 15.70 2.49
N ASP A 174 9.15 16.03 1.21
CA ASP A 174 8.23 17.06 0.75
C ASP A 174 6.76 16.73 1.06
N ALA A 175 6.36 15.47 0.89
CA ALA A 175 5.02 15.00 1.24
C ALA A 175 4.85 14.87 2.77
N VAL A 176 5.86 14.37 3.50
CA VAL A 176 5.84 14.28 4.97
C VAL A 176 5.61 15.65 5.60
N GLU A 177 6.23 16.71 5.08
CA GLU A 177 6.05 18.08 5.58
C GLU A 177 4.60 18.56 5.41
N GLN A 178 3.93 18.24 4.30
CA GLN A 178 2.52 18.59 4.09
C GLN A 178 1.61 17.83 5.07
N ILE A 179 1.88 16.54 5.29
CA ILE A 179 1.13 15.69 6.21
C ILE A 179 1.28 16.22 7.65
N ARG A 180 2.51 16.46 8.10
CA ARG A 180 2.78 16.99 9.44
C ARG A 180 2.15 18.37 9.67
N TRP A 181 2.18 19.23 8.66
CA TRP A 181 1.48 20.52 8.72
C TRP A 181 -0.01 20.30 8.95
N ALA A 182 -0.66 19.42 8.20
CA ALA A 182 -2.08 19.11 8.35
C ALA A 182 -2.39 18.51 9.73
N GLN A 183 -1.59 17.55 10.19
CA GLN A 183 -1.73 16.94 11.51
C GLN A 183 -1.58 17.96 12.63
N SER A 184 -0.64 18.92 12.51
CA SER A 184 -0.46 20.01 13.49
C SER A 184 -1.66 20.96 13.58
N LYS A 185 -2.47 21.03 12.53
CA LYS A 185 -3.75 21.76 12.49
C LYS A 185 -4.93 20.96 13.05
N GLY A 186 -4.70 19.71 13.43
CA GLY A 186 -5.77 18.81 13.90
C GLY A 186 -6.64 18.26 12.77
N LEU A 187 -6.20 18.36 11.51
CA LEU A 187 -6.88 17.72 10.39
C LEU A 187 -6.72 16.20 10.48
N LYS A 188 -7.73 15.46 10.04
CA LYS A 188 -7.74 13.99 10.06
C LYS A 188 -6.99 13.43 8.84
N VAL A 189 -5.71 13.74 8.77
CA VAL A 189 -4.80 13.27 7.72
C VAL A 189 -3.87 12.23 8.31
N TYR A 190 -3.97 11.04 7.80
CA TYR A 190 -3.18 9.87 8.15
C TYR A 190 -2.21 9.56 7.02
N ALA A 191 -1.16 8.81 7.33
CA ALA A 191 -0.15 8.48 6.35
C ALA A 191 0.36 7.05 6.49
N GLU A 192 0.75 6.50 5.35
CA GLU A 192 1.32 5.17 5.21
C GLU A 192 2.64 5.27 4.45
N THR A 193 3.62 4.45 4.83
CA THR A 193 4.84 4.27 4.06
C THR A 193 5.17 2.78 3.91
N CYS A 194 6.17 2.47 3.08
CA CYS A 194 6.50 1.11 2.65
C CYS A 194 8.00 0.85 2.71
N PRO A 195 8.45 -0.42 2.70
CA PRO A 195 9.87 -0.79 2.78
C PRO A 195 10.75 -0.12 1.74
N GLN A 196 10.29 0.05 0.51
CA GLN A 196 11.06 0.64 -0.58
C GLN A 196 11.61 2.04 -0.25
N TYR A 197 10.90 2.81 0.56
CA TYR A 197 11.34 4.17 0.93
C TYR A 197 12.31 4.21 2.10
N LEU A 198 12.52 3.08 2.76
CA LEU A 198 13.52 2.90 3.82
C LEU A 198 14.81 2.24 3.31
N PHE A 199 14.71 1.41 2.26
CA PHE A 199 15.80 0.50 1.88
C PHE A 199 16.28 0.68 0.44
N LEU A 200 15.47 1.24 -0.46
CA LEU A 200 15.86 1.55 -1.83
C LEU A 200 16.09 3.06 -1.99
N THR A 201 16.90 3.41 -2.97
CA THR A 201 17.16 4.82 -3.32
C THR A 201 16.97 5.04 -4.81
N ALA A 202 16.98 6.28 -5.27
CA ALA A 202 16.96 6.59 -6.69
C ALA A 202 18.09 5.90 -7.46
N ALA A 203 19.25 5.66 -6.84
CA ALA A 203 20.35 4.89 -7.44
C ALA A 203 19.99 3.41 -7.67
N SER A 204 19.00 2.86 -6.97
CA SER A 204 18.51 1.50 -7.21
C SER A 204 17.79 1.36 -8.58
N LEU A 205 17.38 2.46 -9.19
CA LEU A 205 16.83 2.50 -10.54
C LEU A 205 17.92 2.43 -11.63
N GLY A 206 19.19 2.33 -11.23
CA GLY A 206 20.37 2.27 -12.08
C GLY A 206 21.13 3.59 -12.15
N CYS A 207 22.45 3.48 -12.30
CA CYS A 207 23.36 4.61 -12.55
C CYS A 207 23.76 4.70 -14.04
N ASP A 208 23.39 3.72 -14.82
CA ASP A 208 23.59 3.58 -16.27
C ASP A 208 22.27 3.32 -17.00
N ASP A 209 22.33 3.02 -18.28
CA ASP A 209 21.14 2.76 -19.11
C ASP A 209 20.78 1.25 -19.15
N SER A 210 21.30 0.44 -18.23
CA SER A 210 20.92 -0.96 -18.12
C SER A 210 19.46 -1.12 -17.68
N PHE A 211 18.80 -2.19 -18.11
CA PHE A 211 17.41 -2.46 -17.74
C PHE A 211 17.26 -3.03 -16.32
N GLU A 212 18.35 -3.36 -15.64
CA GLU A 212 18.30 -3.93 -14.26
C GLU A 212 17.56 -3.04 -13.26
N GLY A 213 17.64 -1.72 -13.41
CA GLY A 213 16.92 -0.76 -12.57
C GLY A 213 15.40 -0.90 -12.62
N ALA A 214 14.85 -1.56 -13.65
CA ALA A 214 13.41 -1.83 -13.76
C ALA A 214 12.88 -2.68 -12.60
N LYS A 215 13.72 -3.50 -11.95
CA LYS A 215 13.39 -4.27 -10.75
C LYS A 215 12.98 -3.38 -9.56
N CYS A 216 13.35 -2.11 -9.58
CA CYS A 216 13.04 -1.15 -8.50
C CYS A 216 12.02 -0.07 -8.92
N ILE A 217 11.47 -0.13 -10.15
CA ILE A 217 10.41 0.80 -10.59
C ILE A 217 9.13 0.54 -9.80
N CYS A 218 8.73 1.55 -9.03
CA CYS A 218 7.45 1.69 -8.32
C CYS A 218 7.07 3.17 -8.25
N SER A 219 5.84 3.49 -7.90
CA SER A 219 5.34 4.87 -7.85
C SER A 219 4.59 5.15 -6.55
N PRO A 220 5.02 6.21 -5.81
CA PRO A 220 6.18 7.08 -6.06
C PRO A 220 7.50 6.31 -6.12
N PRO A 221 8.52 6.81 -6.86
CA PRO A 221 9.81 6.14 -6.96
C PRO A 221 10.61 6.25 -5.64
N PRO A 222 11.59 5.36 -5.40
CA PRO A 222 12.58 5.54 -4.36
C PRO A 222 13.30 6.90 -4.52
N ARG A 223 13.61 7.54 -3.39
CA ARG A 223 14.18 8.89 -3.34
C ARG A 223 15.68 8.86 -3.02
N ASP A 224 16.30 10.04 -2.94
CA ASP A 224 17.68 10.18 -2.49
C ASP A 224 17.86 9.64 -1.06
N PRO A 225 19.07 9.16 -0.68
CA PRO A 225 19.33 8.56 0.63
C PRO A 225 18.93 9.43 1.82
N ALA A 226 19.02 10.77 1.70
CA ALA A 226 18.62 11.69 2.76
C ALA A 226 17.12 11.59 3.13
N ASN A 227 16.27 11.09 2.24
CA ASN A 227 14.86 10.89 2.52
C ASN A 227 14.58 9.67 3.40
N GLN A 228 15.45 8.65 3.38
CA GLN A 228 15.29 7.47 4.24
C GLN A 228 15.22 7.85 5.71
N GLN A 229 16.09 8.77 6.17
CA GLN A 229 16.05 9.23 7.56
C GLN A 229 14.74 9.97 7.88
N VAL A 230 14.21 10.76 6.97
CA VAL A 230 12.91 11.45 7.16
C VAL A 230 11.78 10.44 7.33
N ILE A 231 11.79 9.35 6.56
CA ILE A 231 10.79 8.28 6.70
C ILE A 231 10.95 7.54 8.03
N TRP A 232 12.18 7.23 8.46
CA TRP A 232 12.45 6.66 9.79
C TRP A 232 11.95 7.56 10.92
N ASP A 233 12.27 8.87 10.85
CA ASP A 233 11.81 9.87 11.83
C ASP A 233 10.26 9.90 11.88
N GLY A 234 9.61 9.77 10.73
CA GLY A 234 8.16 9.74 10.62
C GLY A 234 7.52 8.50 11.26
N LEU A 235 8.17 7.34 11.17
CA LEU A 235 7.75 6.10 11.86
C LEU A 235 7.92 6.21 13.38
N GLU A 236 9.01 6.86 13.81
CA GLU A 236 9.33 7.05 15.24
C GLU A 236 8.40 8.06 15.91
N ASN A 237 8.14 9.20 15.25
CA ASN A 237 7.40 10.32 15.84
C ASN A 237 5.88 10.26 15.64
N GLY A 238 5.36 9.20 14.97
CA GLY A 238 3.93 8.99 14.76
C GLY A 238 3.32 9.81 13.62
N SER A 239 4.13 10.32 12.68
CA SER A 239 3.63 10.91 11.43
C SER A 239 3.01 9.86 10.50
N PHE A 240 3.45 8.60 10.63
CA PHE A 240 2.88 7.47 9.94
C PHE A 240 2.08 6.58 10.90
N GLU A 241 0.90 6.18 10.48
CA GLU A 241 0.04 5.23 11.20
C GLU A 241 0.23 3.80 10.72
N VAL A 242 0.57 3.61 9.44
CA VAL A 242 0.64 2.29 8.82
C VAL A 242 1.97 2.11 8.09
N PHE A 243 2.54 0.92 8.25
CA PHE A 243 3.66 0.42 7.46
C PHE A 243 3.17 -0.76 6.62
N SER A 244 2.85 -0.51 5.36
CA SER A 244 2.33 -1.50 4.41
C SER A 244 3.41 -2.08 3.50
N SER A 245 3.05 -2.93 2.55
CA SER A 245 4.00 -3.52 1.60
C SER A 245 3.97 -2.87 0.22
N ASP A 246 2.83 -2.32 -0.17
CA ASP A 246 2.55 -1.95 -1.57
C ASP A 246 2.96 -3.08 -2.55
N HIS A 247 2.68 -4.33 -2.18
CA HIS A 247 3.07 -5.51 -2.95
C HIS A 247 2.36 -5.54 -4.29
N ALA A 248 3.10 -5.23 -5.35
CA ALA A 248 2.66 -5.29 -6.74
C ALA A 248 3.62 -6.17 -7.55
N PRO A 249 3.40 -7.50 -7.53
CA PRO A 249 4.35 -8.51 -7.98
C PRO A 249 4.32 -8.68 -9.50
N PHE A 250 5.11 -7.89 -10.20
CA PHE A 250 5.37 -8.04 -11.63
C PHE A 250 6.68 -8.78 -11.83
N ARG A 251 6.70 -9.83 -12.67
CA ARG A 251 7.94 -10.52 -13.03
C ARG A 251 8.89 -9.59 -13.75
N TYR A 252 10.19 -9.83 -13.60
CA TYR A 252 11.20 -9.14 -14.39
C TYR A 252 11.24 -9.71 -15.82
N GLU A 253 11.29 -11.02 -15.93
CA GLU A 253 11.25 -11.74 -17.21
C GLU A 253 9.81 -12.06 -17.61
N GLY A 254 9.60 -12.22 -18.92
CA GLY A 254 8.30 -12.62 -19.50
C GLY A 254 7.49 -11.47 -20.07
N HIS A 255 6.44 -11.85 -20.81
CA HIS A 255 5.63 -10.92 -21.61
C HIS A 255 4.52 -10.21 -20.82
N ASP A 256 4.34 -10.54 -19.55
CA ASP A 256 3.31 -9.98 -18.65
C ASP A 256 3.90 -9.22 -17.46
N GLY A 257 5.21 -8.99 -17.48
CA GLY A 257 5.98 -8.35 -16.41
C GLY A 257 6.63 -7.03 -16.82
N LYS A 258 7.84 -6.78 -16.31
CA LYS A 258 8.61 -5.57 -16.58
C LYS A 258 9.02 -5.45 -18.06
N LYS A 259 9.17 -6.59 -18.74
CA LYS A 259 9.52 -6.71 -20.17
C LYS A 259 8.30 -6.91 -21.09
N ALA A 260 7.10 -6.57 -20.66
CA ALA A 260 5.88 -6.76 -21.46
C ALA A 260 5.92 -6.05 -22.83
N HIS A 261 6.68 -4.97 -22.96
CA HIS A 261 6.85 -4.20 -24.19
C HIS A 261 8.19 -4.38 -24.89
N GLY A 262 8.93 -5.50 -24.62
CA GLY A 262 10.22 -5.83 -25.23
C GLY A 262 11.33 -6.03 -24.20
N GLU A 263 12.55 -6.31 -24.66
CA GLU A 263 13.70 -6.59 -23.77
C GLU A 263 14.17 -5.35 -22.98
N SER A 264 13.98 -4.17 -23.52
CA SER A 264 14.35 -2.90 -22.89
C SER A 264 13.29 -1.83 -23.18
N PRO A 265 12.08 -1.98 -22.62
CA PRO A 265 11.03 -0.97 -22.79
C PRO A 265 11.44 0.35 -22.12
N THR A 266 10.85 1.46 -22.55
CA THR A 266 11.06 2.76 -21.89
C THR A 266 10.55 2.70 -20.45
N PHE A 267 11.10 3.55 -19.56
CA PHE A 267 10.67 3.59 -18.15
C PHE A 267 9.15 3.78 -17.98
N GLU A 268 8.49 4.45 -18.94
CA GLU A 268 7.04 4.66 -18.95
C GLU A 268 6.27 3.35 -19.20
N GLN A 269 6.83 2.47 -20.04
CA GLN A 269 6.21 1.20 -20.42
C GLN A 269 6.45 0.08 -19.38
N VAL A 270 7.38 0.30 -18.44
CA VAL A 270 7.67 -0.67 -17.38
C VAL A 270 6.53 -0.71 -16.39
N ALA A 271 6.00 -1.89 -16.08
CA ALA A 271 4.99 -2.08 -15.06
C ALA A 271 5.46 -1.51 -13.70
N ASN A 272 4.67 -0.58 -13.14
CA ASN A 272 4.95 0.05 -11.85
C ASN A 272 4.55 -0.87 -10.70
N GLY A 273 5.52 -1.24 -9.88
CA GLY A 273 5.31 -2.06 -8.69
C GLY A 273 6.42 -3.08 -8.48
N ILE A 274 6.63 -3.44 -7.23
CA ILE A 274 7.66 -4.37 -6.78
C ILE A 274 7.09 -5.37 -5.77
N PRO A 275 7.69 -6.58 -5.63
CA PRO A 275 7.30 -7.50 -4.57
C PRO A 275 7.85 -7.03 -3.21
N GLY A 276 7.16 -7.35 -2.11
CA GLY A 276 7.63 -6.95 -0.78
C GLY A 276 6.81 -7.49 0.39
N ILE A 277 5.73 -8.24 0.17
CA ILE A 277 4.82 -8.65 1.25
C ILE A 277 5.51 -9.57 2.28
N GLU A 278 6.38 -10.49 1.83
CA GLU A 278 7.08 -11.43 2.70
C GLU A 278 8.22 -10.77 3.48
N THR A 279 8.93 -9.84 2.85
CA THR A 279 10.12 -9.21 3.45
C THR A 279 9.78 -8.03 4.36
N ARG A 280 8.59 -7.43 4.22
CA ARG A 280 8.17 -6.18 4.86
C ARG A 280 8.43 -6.16 6.37
N MET A 281 7.90 -7.15 7.08
CA MET A 281 7.96 -7.15 8.54
C MET A 281 9.37 -7.45 9.04
N ALA A 282 10.08 -8.37 8.40
CA ALA A 282 11.45 -8.72 8.76
C ALA A 282 12.43 -7.55 8.55
N LEU A 283 12.27 -6.80 7.47
CA LEU A 283 13.00 -5.55 7.22
C LEU A 283 12.77 -4.53 8.33
N LEU A 284 11.52 -4.24 8.67
CA LEU A 284 11.20 -3.27 9.72
C LEU A 284 11.63 -3.74 11.11
N TRP A 285 11.51 -5.05 11.42
CA TRP A 285 11.96 -5.59 12.70
C TRP A 285 13.47 -5.48 12.84
N SER A 286 14.21 -5.93 11.84
CA SER A 286 15.67 -5.94 11.87
C SER A 286 16.28 -4.54 11.92
N GLU A 287 15.80 -3.63 11.09
CA GLU A 287 16.37 -2.29 10.95
C GLU A 287 15.74 -1.25 11.89
N GLY A 288 14.51 -1.49 12.31
CA GLY A 288 13.78 -0.64 13.23
C GLY A 288 13.94 -1.07 14.69
N VAL A 289 13.39 -2.24 15.03
CA VAL A 289 13.35 -2.71 16.42
C VAL A 289 14.73 -3.13 16.91
N ARG A 290 15.44 -3.98 16.18
CA ARG A 290 16.74 -4.51 16.58
C ARG A 290 17.83 -3.43 16.67
N LYS A 291 17.72 -2.39 15.85
CA LYS A 291 18.61 -1.22 15.90
C LYS A 291 18.13 -0.12 16.85
N GLY A 292 17.02 -0.33 17.55
CA GLY A 292 16.51 0.61 18.57
C GLY A 292 15.93 1.91 17.99
N ARG A 293 15.55 1.95 16.71
CA ARG A 293 14.91 3.11 16.09
C ARG A 293 13.44 3.22 16.51
N ILE A 294 12.74 2.09 16.59
CA ILE A 294 11.35 2.00 17.07
C ILE A 294 11.24 0.91 18.14
N THR A 295 10.23 1.02 19.00
CA THR A 295 9.94 0.01 20.00
C THR A 295 9.19 -1.19 19.40
N PRO A 296 9.19 -2.39 20.04
CA PRO A 296 8.32 -3.49 19.64
C PRO A 296 6.83 -3.09 19.64
N GLN A 297 6.41 -2.21 20.54
CA GLN A 297 5.03 -1.69 20.58
C GLN A 297 4.71 -0.83 19.38
N SER A 298 5.63 0.05 18.98
CA SER A 298 5.49 0.85 17.76
C SER A 298 5.46 -0.02 16.51
N PHE A 299 6.30 -1.07 16.46
CA PHE A 299 6.26 -2.04 15.37
C PHE A 299 4.88 -2.70 15.24
N VAL A 300 4.31 -3.22 16.35
CA VAL A 300 2.97 -3.84 16.34
C VAL A 300 1.89 -2.82 15.99
N ALA A 301 2.01 -1.59 16.47
CA ALA A 301 1.07 -0.52 16.11
C ALA A 301 1.07 -0.27 14.59
N LEU A 302 2.24 -0.06 13.99
CA LEU A 302 2.43 0.25 12.57
C LEU A 302 2.03 -0.89 11.62
N THR A 303 2.26 -2.15 12.03
CA THR A 303 2.08 -3.32 11.17
C THR A 303 0.76 -4.07 11.38
N SER A 304 0.03 -3.77 12.47
CA SER A 304 -1.15 -4.53 12.88
C SER A 304 -2.26 -3.66 13.49
N THR A 305 -2.03 -3.12 14.71
CA THR A 305 -3.11 -2.49 15.48
C THR A 305 -3.71 -1.27 14.80
N ASN A 306 -2.88 -0.39 14.25
CA ASN A 306 -3.36 0.82 13.59
C ASN A 306 -4.12 0.48 12.29
N ALA A 307 -3.59 -0.43 11.47
CA ALA A 307 -4.28 -0.91 10.28
C ALA A 307 -5.66 -1.51 10.63
N ALA A 308 -5.74 -2.34 11.68
CA ALA A 308 -7.01 -2.91 12.13
C ALA A 308 -8.02 -1.83 12.55
N LYS A 309 -7.57 -0.76 13.23
CA LYS A 309 -8.42 0.39 13.60
C LYS A 309 -8.81 1.24 12.39
N MET A 310 -7.83 1.50 11.49
CA MET A 310 -8.03 2.32 10.29
C MET A 310 -9.03 1.70 9.31
N TYR A 311 -9.12 0.37 9.29
CA TYR A 311 -9.93 -0.35 8.31
C TYR A 311 -11.10 -1.11 8.93
N GLY A 312 -11.39 -0.92 10.25
CA GLY A 312 -12.58 -1.46 10.89
C GLY A 312 -12.52 -2.94 11.23
N LEU A 313 -11.34 -3.52 11.43
CA LEU A 313 -11.15 -4.90 11.87
C LEU A 313 -10.83 -5.04 13.37
N TYR A 314 -10.52 -3.93 14.04
CA TYR A 314 -10.28 -3.93 15.49
C TYR A 314 -11.60 -4.04 16.28
N PRO A 315 -11.68 -4.82 17.40
CA PRO A 315 -10.59 -5.55 18.09
C PRO A 315 -10.39 -7.00 17.64
N ARG A 316 -11.16 -7.49 16.68
CA ARG A 316 -11.03 -8.86 16.17
C ARG A 316 -9.62 -9.18 15.69
N LYS A 317 -9.01 -8.24 14.95
CA LYS A 317 -7.62 -8.23 14.50
C LYS A 317 -6.86 -7.10 15.18
N GLY A 318 -5.53 -7.18 15.23
CA GLY A 318 -4.68 -6.10 15.74
C GLY A 318 -4.55 -6.03 17.25
N SER A 319 -4.99 -7.05 18.00
CA SER A 319 -4.82 -7.14 19.45
C SER A 319 -4.65 -8.57 19.93
N VAL A 320 -3.94 -8.74 21.05
CA VAL A 320 -3.86 -9.99 21.81
C VAL A 320 -4.78 -9.84 23.03
N ALA A 321 -6.05 -10.23 22.87
CA ALA A 321 -7.07 -10.09 23.88
C ALA A 321 -8.08 -11.23 23.81
N ILE A 322 -8.79 -11.50 24.91
CA ILE A 322 -9.87 -12.47 24.92
C ILE A 322 -10.96 -12.05 23.94
N GLY A 323 -11.32 -12.95 23.01
CA GLY A 323 -12.29 -12.69 21.96
C GLY A 323 -11.70 -12.18 20.63
N ALA A 324 -10.42 -11.82 20.59
CA ALA A 324 -9.70 -11.57 19.34
C ALA A 324 -9.27 -12.88 18.67
N ASP A 325 -9.06 -12.85 17.36
CA ASP A 325 -8.45 -13.96 16.63
C ASP A 325 -7.00 -14.16 17.13
N ALA A 326 -6.58 -15.39 17.30
CA ALA A 326 -5.20 -15.72 17.74
C ALA A 326 -4.25 -15.64 16.52
N ASP A 327 -3.99 -14.42 16.10
CA ASP A 327 -3.07 -14.06 15.01
C ASP A 327 -1.75 -13.63 15.66
N LEU A 328 -0.74 -14.48 15.59
CA LEU A 328 0.50 -14.30 16.36
C LEU A 328 1.72 -14.59 15.47
N VAL A 329 2.80 -13.88 15.73
CA VAL A 329 4.11 -14.14 15.09
C VAL A 329 5.16 -14.35 16.17
N ILE A 330 5.86 -15.48 16.09
CA ILE A 330 7.02 -15.77 16.92
C ILE A 330 8.27 -15.46 16.08
N TRP A 331 9.13 -14.61 16.62
CA TRP A 331 10.33 -14.15 15.92
C TRP A 331 11.55 -14.97 16.31
N ASN A 332 12.36 -15.36 15.32
CA ASN A 332 13.71 -15.82 15.52
C ASN A 332 14.67 -14.64 15.41
N GLU A 333 15.42 -14.37 16.47
CA GLU A 333 16.40 -13.28 16.55
C GLU A 333 17.85 -13.81 16.70
N GLY A 334 18.04 -15.12 16.56
CA GLY A 334 19.33 -15.75 16.86
C GLY A 334 20.31 -15.76 15.70
N GLU A 335 19.84 -15.96 14.48
CA GLU A 335 20.70 -16.14 13.31
C GLU A 335 20.41 -15.09 12.24
N PRO A 336 21.44 -14.51 11.64
CA PRO A 336 21.26 -13.60 10.50
C PRO A 336 20.65 -14.34 9.29
N VAL A 337 19.67 -13.73 8.66
CA VAL A 337 19.04 -14.20 7.43
C VAL A 337 19.49 -13.32 6.27
N ARG A 338 20.03 -13.91 5.22
CA ARG A 338 20.30 -13.22 3.96
C ARG A 338 19.12 -13.38 3.03
N ILE A 339 18.50 -12.28 2.64
CA ILE A 339 17.40 -12.32 1.67
C ILE A 339 17.95 -12.78 0.31
N THR A 340 17.32 -13.81 -0.26
CA THR A 340 17.48 -14.22 -1.64
C THR A 340 16.12 -14.47 -2.25
N ASN A 341 15.97 -14.30 -3.56
CA ASN A 341 14.68 -14.60 -4.21
C ASN A 341 14.27 -16.06 -4.04
N GLU A 342 15.24 -16.98 -3.99
CA GLU A 342 15.02 -18.42 -3.86
C GLU A 342 14.36 -18.82 -2.53
N MET A 343 14.56 -18.04 -1.45
CA MET A 343 13.93 -18.30 -0.15
C MET A 343 12.49 -17.79 -0.06
N LEU A 344 12.05 -16.93 -1.00
CA LEU A 344 10.75 -16.29 -0.97
C LEU A 344 9.69 -17.12 -1.70
N HIS A 345 8.44 -16.98 -1.30
CA HIS A 345 7.31 -17.81 -1.74
C HIS A 345 6.39 -17.12 -2.75
N HIS A 346 6.76 -15.92 -3.21
CA HIS A 346 6.05 -15.22 -4.27
C HIS A 346 6.38 -15.78 -5.65
N ASN A 347 5.51 -15.56 -6.63
CA ASN A 347 5.71 -16.03 -8.03
C ASN A 347 6.56 -15.06 -8.88
N VAL A 348 7.25 -14.13 -8.26
CA VAL A 348 8.14 -13.19 -8.94
C VAL A 348 9.55 -13.79 -9.01
N ASP A 349 10.29 -13.48 -10.06
CA ASP A 349 11.61 -14.03 -10.36
C ASP A 349 12.77 -13.15 -9.82
N TYR A 350 12.46 -12.20 -8.97
CA TYR A 350 13.45 -11.34 -8.30
C TYR A 350 12.88 -10.76 -6.98
N THR A 351 13.78 -10.26 -6.14
CA THR A 351 13.43 -9.36 -5.03
C THR A 351 14.30 -8.10 -5.10
N PRO A 352 13.74 -6.89 -4.88
CA PRO A 352 14.55 -5.67 -4.82
C PRO A 352 15.47 -5.61 -3.58
N TYR A 353 15.29 -6.54 -2.64
CA TYR A 353 16.05 -6.64 -1.40
C TYR A 353 17.09 -7.75 -1.42
N GLU A 354 17.44 -8.27 -2.60
CA GLU A 354 18.42 -9.34 -2.79
C GLU A 354 19.74 -9.06 -2.08
N GLY A 355 20.23 -10.03 -1.31
CA GLY A 355 21.51 -9.97 -0.60
C GLY A 355 21.49 -9.19 0.71
N MET A 356 20.38 -8.52 1.10
CA MET A 356 20.28 -7.81 2.37
C MET A 356 20.38 -8.78 3.55
N GLN A 357 21.12 -8.38 4.58
CA GLN A 357 21.30 -9.16 5.82
C GLN A 357 20.30 -8.65 6.87
N LEU A 358 19.49 -9.56 7.39
CA LEU A 358 18.52 -9.30 8.44
C LEU A 358 18.93 -10.01 9.74
N SER A 359 18.63 -9.42 10.88
CA SER A 359 18.90 -9.96 12.20
C SER A 359 17.72 -10.72 12.82
N ALA A 360 16.61 -10.82 12.11
CA ALA A 360 15.42 -11.54 12.57
C ALA A 360 14.53 -11.95 11.38
N TRP A 361 13.81 -13.06 11.57
CA TRP A 361 12.80 -13.56 10.63
C TRP A 361 11.66 -14.23 11.40
N PRO A 362 10.41 -14.25 10.88
CA PRO A 362 9.32 -15.00 11.50
C PRO A 362 9.65 -16.49 11.59
N ALA A 363 9.74 -17.02 12.83
CA ALA A 363 9.95 -18.44 13.05
C ALA A 363 8.63 -19.22 12.92
N ILE A 364 7.55 -18.69 13.51
CA ILE A 364 6.21 -19.29 13.45
C ILE A 364 5.20 -18.18 13.23
N THR A 365 4.29 -18.39 12.29
CA THR A 365 3.11 -17.55 12.10
C THR A 365 1.85 -18.37 12.40
N LEU A 366 1.02 -17.87 13.32
CA LEU A 366 -0.29 -18.41 13.61
C LEU A 366 -1.37 -17.48 13.09
N ALA A 367 -2.32 -18.02 12.36
CA ALA A 367 -3.53 -17.30 11.94
C ALA A 367 -4.75 -18.01 12.50
N ARG A 368 -5.57 -17.31 13.27
CA ARG A 368 -6.71 -17.88 14.05
C ARG A 368 -6.33 -19.14 14.84
N GLY A 369 -5.15 -19.12 15.49
CA GLY A 369 -4.66 -20.19 16.34
C GLY A 369 -4.06 -21.40 15.64
N GLU A 370 -4.05 -21.44 14.30
CA GLU A 370 -3.42 -22.51 13.53
C GLU A 370 -2.10 -22.04 12.93
N VAL A 371 -1.09 -22.91 12.95
CA VAL A 371 0.20 -22.64 12.33
C VAL A 371 0.04 -22.59 10.82
N VAL A 372 0.40 -21.46 10.21
CA VAL A 372 0.42 -21.26 8.75
C VAL A 372 1.83 -21.20 8.17
N TRP A 373 2.84 -21.00 9.05
CA TRP A 373 4.25 -21.00 8.75
C TRP A 373 5.06 -21.46 9.98
N ASP A 374 6.04 -22.34 9.78
CA ASP A 374 7.00 -22.81 10.81
C ASP A 374 8.38 -23.17 10.23
N GLY A 375 8.80 -22.44 9.22
CA GLY A 375 9.97 -22.75 8.37
C GLY A 375 9.56 -23.37 7.04
N GLU A 376 8.31 -23.79 6.91
CA GLU A 376 7.65 -24.22 5.68
C GLU A 376 6.19 -23.75 5.66
N PRO A 377 5.60 -23.48 4.49
CA PRO A 377 4.18 -23.16 4.37
C PRO A 377 3.30 -24.31 4.90
N ARG A 378 2.41 -24.02 5.89
CA ARG A 378 1.47 -24.96 6.49
C ARG A 378 0.01 -24.64 6.23
N GLY A 379 -0.28 -23.40 5.80
CA GLY A 379 -1.64 -22.95 5.56
C GLY A 379 -2.28 -23.68 4.38
N ALA A 380 -3.42 -24.35 4.61
CA ALA A 380 -4.19 -24.95 3.53
C ALA A 380 -4.91 -23.89 2.70
N ALA A 381 -4.99 -24.11 1.38
CA ALA A 381 -5.82 -23.28 0.49
C ALA A 381 -7.30 -23.33 0.95
N GLY A 382 -7.99 -22.20 0.85
CA GLY A 382 -9.38 -22.06 1.28
C GLY A 382 -9.59 -21.90 2.80
N ARG A 383 -8.52 -21.89 3.59
CA ARG A 383 -8.58 -21.65 5.02
C ARG A 383 -8.92 -20.18 5.34
N GLY A 384 -8.43 -19.25 4.53
CA GLY A 384 -8.65 -17.82 4.68
C GLY A 384 -10.12 -17.44 4.50
N LYS A 385 -10.60 -16.47 5.29
CA LYS A 385 -11.99 -16.00 5.28
C LYS A 385 -12.06 -14.53 4.89
N PHE A 386 -13.08 -14.17 4.13
CA PHE A 386 -13.46 -12.79 3.93
C PHE A 386 -13.90 -12.17 5.26
N LEU A 387 -13.39 -10.99 5.57
CA LEU A 387 -13.71 -10.23 6.78
C LEU A 387 -14.47 -8.96 6.38
N PRO A 388 -15.78 -8.89 6.58
CA PRO A 388 -16.47 -7.63 6.45
C PRO A 388 -15.97 -6.65 7.54
N CYS A 389 -15.56 -5.48 7.13
CA CYS A 389 -15.03 -4.44 7.99
C CYS A 389 -16.14 -3.60 8.61
N GLN A 390 -15.94 -3.17 9.85
CA GLN A 390 -16.79 -2.19 10.51
C GLN A 390 -16.39 -0.77 10.10
N LYS A 391 -17.19 0.22 10.50
CA LYS A 391 -16.81 1.63 10.26
C LYS A 391 -15.47 1.94 10.92
N PRO A 392 -14.52 2.50 10.16
CA PRO A 392 -13.19 2.85 10.66
C PRO A 392 -13.25 3.82 11.85
N ALA A 393 -12.38 3.61 12.84
CA ALA A 393 -12.31 4.51 14.00
C ALA A 393 -12.07 5.98 13.62
N PRO A 394 -11.20 6.32 12.65
CA PRO A 394 -11.01 7.71 12.21
C PRO A 394 -12.23 8.34 11.55
N ALA A 395 -13.11 7.54 10.95
CA ALA A 395 -14.31 8.04 10.26
C ALA A 395 -15.45 8.43 11.22
N GLN A 396 -15.31 8.19 12.52
CA GLN A 396 -16.26 8.65 13.53
C GLN A 396 -16.06 10.16 13.77
N THR A 397 -16.68 10.98 12.92
CA THR A 397 -16.51 12.43 12.96
C THR A 397 -17.38 13.10 14.04
N ARG A 398 -16.81 14.07 14.78
CA ARG A 398 -17.62 15.07 15.48
C ARG A 398 -18.00 16.16 14.47
N ARG A 399 -19.29 16.51 14.38
CA ARG A 399 -19.77 17.62 13.56
C ARG A 399 -19.10 18.94 13.98
N ARG A 400 -18.63 19.72 13.01
CA ARG A 400 -18.23 21.12 13.25
C ARG A 400 -19.46 22.03 13.21
N PRO A 401 -19.51 23.15 14.01
CA PRO A 401 -20.66 24.05 14.07
C PRO A 401 -21.01 24.80 12.77
N HIS A 402 -20.16 24.78 11.75
CA HIS A 402 -20.32 25.53 10.50
C HIS A 402 -20.25 24.58 9.28
N GLU A 403 -21.11 23.59 9.26
CA GLU A 403 -21.13 22.63 8.15
C GLU A 403 -21.83 23.23 6.94
N LEU A 404 -21.13 23.18 5.77
CA LEU A 404 -21.80 23.30 4.51
C LEU A 404 -22.81 22.15 4.37
N PRO A 405 -24.00 22.36 3.76
CA PRO A 405 -24.94 21.28 3.47
C PRO A 405 -24.36 20.43 2.31
N LEU A 406 -23.51 19.47 2.65
CA LEU A 406 -22.84 18.55 1.69
C LEU A 406 -23.52 17.19 1.72
#